data_ef40d3e83ebe5090189bc0b5c3cb741f
#
_entry.id   ef40d3e83ebe5090189bc0b5c3cb741f
#
_cell.length_a   1.000
_cell.length_b   1.000
_cell.length_c   1.000
_cell.angle_alpha   90.00
_cell.angle_beta   90.00
_cell.angle_gamma   90.00
#
_symmetry.space_group_name_H-M   'P 1'
#
loop_
_entity.id
_entity.type
_entity.pdbx_description
1 polymer ?
#
loop_
_entity_poly.entity_id
_entity_poly.type
_entity_poly.pdbx_seq_one_letter_code
_entity_poly.pdbx_strand_id
1 'polypeptide(L)'
;MSVQQDLLDLGDLFNFSDLSTFTQNIPVEWVASALDLSAQASIRRRRLPTDQVLWLVLGMALFRDEPVHEVARRLNICAQGLATDHLLARSGVTQARKRLGADPVEWLFRKTGTQWGGERYSGDAWHDLQVFAVDGALLRTQDTPELREHFGSGNTPTDRQTPFPMMRLVALMNVRSHLILDAQLSPYRRSEMRLADEFLQQIPDHSVTLFDKGFWSADLMLSLSGVGTNRHWLTPARKNLVSEEIIRYGKHDRLVRMKVSPQARKRNPSLPTHWEVREVSYDIQGKLKTVMTSLPASTYSTMAVAKLYQQRWEIEQGFRDIKSSMQQNAMTLRSKKIDLVYQEVWGDKKRPR
;
A
#
# COMPACT_ATOMS: atom_id res chain seq x y z
N MET A 1 31.69 14.13 0.18
CA MET A 1 30.56 14.88 0.76
C MET A 1 29.68 13.87 1.44
N SER A 2 29.22 14.10 2.65
CA SER A 2 28.54 13.05 3.42
C SER A 2 27.06 13.03 3.07
N VAL A 3 26.47 11.84 2.98
CA VAL A 3 25.02 11.59 2.78
C VAL A 3 24.15 12.44 3.73
N GLN A 4 24.70 12.80 4.87
CA GLN A 4 24.04 13.64 5.88
C GLN A 4 23.92 15.11 5.45
N GLN A 5 24.88 15.62 4.65
CA GLN A 5 24.82 16.96 4.09
C GLN A 5 23.80 17.04 2.96
N ASP A 6 23.76 16.01 2.09
CA ASP A 6 22.77 15.94 1.01
C ASP A 6 21.34 15.81 1.54
N LEU A 7 21.14 15.18 2.71
CA LEU A 7 19.84 15.09 3.40
C LEU A 7 19.42 16.42 4.05
N LEU A 8 20.38 17.22 4.53
CA LEU A 8 20.12 18.57 5.07
C LEU A 8 19.80 19.55 3.94
N ASP A 9 20.54 19.48 2.84
CA ASP A 9 20.32 20.32 1.65
C ASP A 9 18.98 20.02 0.98
N LEU A 10 18.50 18.75 0.99
CA LEU A 10 17.15 18.37 0.57
C LEU A 10 16.08 18.88 1.55
N GLY A 11 16.39 18.97 2.83
CA GLY A 11 15.48 19.52 3.86
C GLY A 11 15.22 21.02 3.66
N ASP A 12 16.22 21.77 3.22
CA ASP A 12 16.11 23.22 2.97
C ASP A 12 15.44 23.54 1.63
N LEU A 13 15.51 22.65 0.64
CA LEU A 13 14.81 22.79 -0.65
C LEU A 13 13.28 22.64 -0.56
N PHE A 14 12.79 21.99 0.49
CA PHE A 14 11.36 21.75 0.69
C PHE A 14 10.88 22.37 2.01
N ASN A 15 10.69 23.67 2.00
CA ASN A 15 10.04 24.35 3.12
C ASN A 15 8.52 24.02 3.11
N PHE A 16 8.15 22.92 3.78
CA PHE A 16 6.77 22.43 3.88
C PHE A 16 5.92 23.24 4.87
N SER A 17 6.21 24.52 5.00
CA SER A 17 5.56 25.37 5.99
C SER A 17 4.18 25.87 5.57
N ASP A 18 3.80 25.70 4.31
CA ASP A 18 2.53 26.22 3.81
C ASP A 18 1.82 25.29 2.79
N LEU A 19 0.61 25.64 2.39
CA LEU A 19 -0.20 24.94 1.39
C LEU A 19 0.43 24.95 0.00
N SER A 20 1.36 25.86 -0.31
CA SER A 20 1.95 26.00 -1.65
C SER A 20 2.69 24.72 -2.05
N THR A 21 3.33 24.05 -1.10
CA THR A 21 4.01 22.77 -1.33
C THR A 21 3.09 21.69 -1.84
N PHE A 22 1.87 21.61 -1.35
CA PHE A 22 0.89 20.62 -1.80
C PHE A 22 0.33 20.99 -3.18
N THR A 23 -0.01 22.26 -3.39
CA THR A 23 -0.60 22.73 -4.66
C THR A 23 0.36 22.64 -5.84
N GLN A 24 1.68 22.67 -5.59
CA GLN A 24 2.70 22.48 -6.64
C GLN A 24 2.74 21.03 -7.16
N ASN A 25 2.42 20.06 -6.31
CA ASN A 25 2.55 18.63 -6.64
C ASN A 25 1.20 17.92 -6.91
N ILE A 26 0.08 18.51 -6.49
CA ILE A 26 -1.26 17.95 -6.69
C ILE A 26 -2.07 18.96 -7.50
N PRO A 27 -2.42 18.64 -8.77
CA PRO A 27 -3.22 19.51 -9.61
C PRO A 27 -4.55 19.92 -8.93
N VAL A 28 -4.92 21.19 -9.07
CA VAL A 28 -6.15 21.72 -8.45
C VAL A 28 -7.41 21.01 -8.96
N GLU A 29 -7.39 20.54 -10.20
CA GLU A 29 -8.46 19.75 -10.83
C GLU A 29 -8.67 18.41 -10.12
N TRP A 30 -7.60 17.79 -9.61
CA TRP A 30 -7.71 16.55 -8.84
C TRP A 30 -8.34 16.82 -7.47
N VAL A 31 -8.00 17.95 -6.86
CA VAL A 31 -8.63 18.38 -5.61
C VAL A 31 -10.13 18.61 -5.83
N ALA A 32 -10.49 19.34 -6.87
CA ALA A 32 -11.90 19.60 -7.23
C ALA A 32 -12.67 18.28 -7.45
N SER A 33 -12.12 17.36 -8.27
CA SER A 33 -12.73 16.05 -8.55
C SER A 33 -12.87 15.20 -7.29
N ALA A 34 -11.89 15.24 -6.37
CA ALA A 34 -11.99 14.55 -5.09
C ALA A 34 -13.13 15.12 -4.22
N LEU A 35 -13.27 16.44 -4.20
CA LEU A 35 -14.29 17.13 -3.39
C LEU A 35 -15.71 16.89 -3.90
N ASP A 36 -15.90 16.63 -5.18
CA ASP A 36 -17.22 16.25 -5.74
C ASP A 36 -17.75 14.94 -5.14
N LEU A 37 -16.87 14.10 -4.59
CA LEU A 37 -17.22 12.87 -3.90
C LEU A 37 -17.60 13.11 -2.42
N SER A 38 -17.43 14.34 -1.91
CA SER A 38 -17.79 14.62 -0.53
C SER A 38 -19.31 14.53 -0.31
N ALA A 39 -19.73 13.83 0.73
CA ALA A 39 -21.13 13.54 1.04
C ALA A 39 -22.01 14.78 1.28
N GLN A 40 -21.44 15.96 1.38
CA GLN A 40 -22.16 17.22 1.64
C GLN A 40 -21.56 18.37 0.83
N ALA A 41 -22.06 18.58 -0.37
CA ALA A 41 -21.88 19.85 -1.06
C ALA A 41 -22.37 21.00 -0.18
N SER A 42 -21.47 21.77 0.41
CA SER A 42 -21.81 22.84 1.32
C SER A 42 -21.85 24.17 0.59
N ILE A 43 -23.04 24.64 0.25
CA ILE A 43 -23.30 25.99 -0.29
C ILE A 43 -23.02 27.11 0.76
N ARG A 44 -22.90 26.78 2.05
CA ARG A 44 -22.65 27.76 3.10
C ARG A 44 -21.15 28.01 3.28
N ARG A 45 -20.74 29.29 3.23
CA ARG A 45 -19.41 29.73 3.69
C ARG A 45 -19.24 29.34 5.17
N ARG A 46 -18.42 28.32 5.41
CA ARG A 46 -18.10 27.84 6.76
C ARG A 46 -16.71 28.32 7.16
N ARG A 47 -16.42 28.36 8.45
CA ARG A 47 -15.11 28.75 9.00
C ARG A 47 -13.95 27.86 8.50
N LEU A 48 -14.23 26.61 8.13
CA LEU A 48 -13.27 25.67 7.57
C LEU A 48 -13.87 25.04 6.30
N PRO A 49 -13.50 25.53 5.10
CA PRO A 49 -13.91 24.99 3.81
C PRO A 49 -13.42 23.56 3.58
N THR A 50 -14.08 22.81 2.72
CA THR A 50 -13.83 21.37 2.54
C THR A 50 -12.47 21.10 1.88
N ASP A 51 -12.01 21.96 0.96
CA ASP A 51 -10.69 21.92 0.38
C ASP A 51 -9.57 22.08 1.43
N GLN A 52 -9.71 23.03 2.34
CA GLN A 52 -8.77 23.20 3.44
C GLN A 52 -8.77 22.01 4.41
N VAL A 53 -9.91 21.35 4.59
CA VAL A 53 -9.98 20.12 5.39
C VAL A 53 -9.23 18.98 4.70
N LEU A 54 -9.32 18.86 3.38
CA LEU A 54 -8.57 17.85 2.62
C LEU A 54 -7.05 18.08 2.81
N TRP A 55 -6.59 19.32 2.66
CA TRP A 55 -5.18 19.66 2.91
C TRP A 55 -4.76 19.41 4.36
N LEU A 56 -5.63 19.69 5.32
CA LEU A 56 -5.37 19.38 6.72
C LEU A 56 -5.17 17.88 6.94
N VAL A 57 -5.99 17.04 6.33
CA VAL A 57 -5.87 15.57 6.45
C VAL A 57 -4.55 15.08 5.86
N LEU A 58 -4.14 15.59 4.69
CA LEU A 58 -2.85 15.28 4.10
C LEU A 58 -1.69 15.78 4.99
N GLY A 59 -1.82 16.99 5.53
CA GLY A 59 -0.82 17.53 6.46
C GLY A 59 -0.70 16.73 7.76
N MET A 60 -1.81 16.20 8.27
CA MET A 60 -1.80 15.34 9.46
C MET A 60 -0.96 14.07 9.26
N ALA A 61 -0.88 13.58 8.04
CA ALA A 61 -0.04 12.44 7.69
C ALA A 61 1.44 12.82 7.60
N LEU A 62 1.74 14.00 7.06
CA LEU A 62 3.10 14.51 6.93
C LEU A 62 3.71 14.95 8.27
N PHE A 63 2.91 15.56 9.12
CA PHE A 63 3.30 16.06 10.45
C PHE A 63 2.65 15.22 11.55
N ARG A 64 2.92 13.93 11.49
CA ARG A 64 2.21 12.95 12.31
C ARG A 64 2.45 13.11 13.82
N ASP A 65 3.62 13.59 14.19
CA ASP A 65 4.00 13.81 15.59
C ASP A 65 3.43 15.10 16.17
N GLU A 66 2.85 15.96 15.32
CA GLU A 66 2.30 17.22 15.76
C GLU A 66 0.80 17.15 16.08
N PRO A 67 0.33 17.90 17.05
CA PRO A 67 -1.09 18.08 17.30
C PRO A 67 -1.80 18.68 16.07
N VAL A 68 -3.06 18.28 15.82
CA VAL A 68 -3.82 18.71 14.62
C VAL A 68 -3.91 20.24 14.48
N HIS A 69 -3.95 20.98 15.58
CA HIS A 69 -3.99 22.45 15.55
C HIS A 69 -2.64 23.05 15.10
N GLU A 70 -1.52 22.42 15.43
CA GLU A 70 -0.20 22.85 14.94
C GLU A 70 -0.05 22.55 13.46
N VAL A 71 -0.55 21.40 12.99
CA VAL A 71 -0.61 21.11 11.56
C VAL A 71 -1.44 22.15 10.82
N ALA A 72 -2.62 22.53 11.34
CA ALA A 72 -3.44 23.58 10.74
C ALA A 72 -2.70 24.93 10.69
N ARG A 73 -1.96 25.27 11.74
CA ARG A 73 -1.14 26.50 11.81
C ARG A 73 0.00 26.48 10.79
N ARG A 74 0.73 25.37 10.70
CA ARG A 74 1.82 25.21 9.70
C ARG A 74 1.33 25.37 8.27
N LEU A 75 0.17 24.84 7.97
CA LEU A 75 -0.42 24.89 6.64
C LEU A 75 -1.15 26.20 6.37
N ASN A 76 -1.11 27.15 7.29
CA ASN A 76 -1.80 28.45 7.20
C ASN A 76 -3.30 28.34 6.86
N ILE A 77 -3.93 27.24 7.29
CA ILE A 77 -5.31 26.88 6.92
C ILE A 77 -6.33 27.87 7.48
N CYS A 78 -5.99 28.64 8.53
CA CYS A 78 -6.89 29.56 9.20
C CYS A 78 -6.67 31.03 8.84
N ALA A 79 -5.67 31.37 8.04
CA ALA A 79 -5.26 32.78 7.80
C ALA A 79 -6.10 33.50 6.75
N GLN A 80 -6.93 32.82 5.98
CA GLN A 80 -7.75 33.46 4.97
C GLN A 80 -9.04 34.03 5.57
N GLY A 81 -8.94 35.20 6.18
CA GLY A 81 -10.08 36.09 6.44
C GLY A 81 -10.74 36.02 7.82
N LEU A 82 -10.11 35.41 8.82
CA LEU A 82 -10.54 35.50 10.23
C LEU A 82 -9.41 36.08 11.10
N ALA A 83 -9.77 37.00 11.99
CA ALA A 83 -8.83 37.57 12.95
C ALA A 83 -7.96 36.48 13.60
N THR A 84 -6.67 36.78 13.65
CA THR A 84 -5.51 35.91 13.84
C THR A 84 -5.45 35.07 15.13
N ASP A 85 -6.45 35.09 16.01
CA ASP A 85 -6.37 34.47 17.35
C ASP A 85 -7.48 33.45 17.70
N HIS A 86 -8.40 33.15 16.80
CA HIS A 86 -9.38 32.13 17.08
C HIS A 86 -8.89 30.75 16.62
N LEU A 87 -8.17 30.07 17.49
CA LEU A 87 -7.87 28.64 17.41
C LEU A 87 -9.13 27.87 16.98
N LEU A 88 -9.01 27.10 15.91
CA LEU A 88 -10.06 26.14 15.53
C LEU A 88 -10.38 25.23 16.71
N ALA A 89 -11.59 25.30 17.23
CA ALA A 89 -12.00 24.41 18.29
C ALA A 89 -11.82 22.96 17.81
N ARG A 90 -11.28 22.09 18.65
CA ARG A 90 -11.06 20.65 18.33
C ARG A 90 -12.33 19.98 17.78
N SER A 91 -13.49 20.35 18.32
CA SER A 91 -14.80 19.90 17.85
C SER A 91 -15.11 20.36 16.42
N GLY A 92 -14.75 21.61 16.07
CA GLY A 92 -14.92 22.17 14.73
C GLY A 92 -14.10 21.41 13.66
N VAL A 93 -12.85 21.09 13.96
CA VAL A 93 -12.01 20.27 13.09
C VAL A 93 -12.58 18.87 12.90
N THR A 94 -13.00 18.24 13.99
CA THR A 94 -13.62 16.90 13.94
C THR A 94 -14.89 16.90 13.08
N GLN A 95 -15.76 17.91 13.26
CA GLN A 95 -16.98 18.05 12.46
C GLN A 95 -16.66 18.34 10.96
N ALA A 96 -15.64 19.13 10.69
CA ALA A 96 -15.20 19.41 9.33
C ALA A 96 -14.67 18.15 8.64
N ARG A 97 -13.84 17.36 9.31
CA ARG A 97 -13.34 16.06 8.82
C ARG A 97 -14.48 15.06 8.58
N LYS A 98 -15.48 14.98 9.45
CA LYS A 98 -16.67 14.14 9.22
C LYS A 98 -17.46 14.53 7.98
N ARG A 99 -17.55 15.85 7.69
CA ARG A 99 -18.22 16.32 6.48
C ARG A 99 -17.45 16.00 5.20
N LEU A 100 -16.13 16.05 5.25
CA LEU A 100 -15.28 15.64 4.12
C LEU A 100 -15.50 14.15 3.81
N GLY A 101 -15.55 13.29 4.85
CA GLY A 101 -15.59 11.85 4.67
C GLY A 101 -14.25 11.24 4.30
N ALA A 102 -14.22 9.94 4.04
CA ALA A 102 -13.02 9.23 3.63
C ALA A 102 -12.84 9.21 2.09
N ASP A 103 -13.94 9.19 1.34
CA ASP A 103 -13.94 8.97 -0.12
C ASP A 103 -13.10 9.99 -0.91
N PRO A 104 -13.11 11.30 -0.63
CA PRO A 104 -12.24 12.26 -1.33
C PRO A 104 -10.75 11.98 -1.12
N VAL A 105 -10.39 11.56 0.08
CA VAL A 105 -8.98 11.26 0.44
C VAL A 105 -8.54 9.95 -0.23
N GLU A 106 -9.40 8.94 -0.22
CA GLU A 106 -9.19 7.67 -0.93
C GLU A 106 -9.02 7.89 -2.43
N TRP A 107 -9.94 8.64 -3.04
CA TRP A 107 -9.87 8.94 -4.47
C TRP A 107 -8.55 9.62 -4.84
N LEU A 108 -8.16 10.65 -4.08
CA LEU A 108 -6.93 11.37 -4.32
C LEU A 108 -5.70 10.47 -4.14
N PHE A 109 -5.71 9.61 -3.11
CA PHE A 109 -4.69 8.59 -2.91
C PHE A 109 -4.53 7.68 -4.13
N ARG A 110 -5.64 7.09 -4.62
CA ARG A 110 -5.64 6.20 -5.78
C ARG A 110 -5.22 6.92 -7.05
N LYS A 111 -5.72 8.14 -7.28
CA LYS A 111 -5.37 8.97 -8.43
C LYS A 111 -3.87 9.27 -8.47
N THR A 112 -3.31 9.75 -7.37
CA THR A 112 -1.87 10.03 -7.28
C THR A 112 -1.03 8.76 -7.33
N GLY A 113 -1.50 7.65 -6.74
CA GLY A 113 -0.86 6.33 -6.79
C GLY A 113 -0.72 5.82 -8.21
N THR A 114 -1.81 5.78 -8.95
CA THR A 114 -1.85 5.35 -10.35
C THR A 114 -0.97 6.24 -11.22
N GLN A 115 -1.06 7.56 -11.06
CA GLN A 115 -0.32 8.50 -11.89
C GLN A 115 1.19 8.41 -11.64
N TRP A 116 1.64 8.54 -10.40
CA TRP A 116 3.07 8.62 -10.08
C TRP A 116 3.73 7.25 -9.91
N GLY A 117 3.01 6.27 -9.34
CA GLY A 117 3.54 4.93 -9.13
C GLY A 117 3.53 4.06 -10.38
N GLY A 118 2.66 4.39 -11.36
CA GLY A 118 2.58 3.74 -12.66
C GLY A 118 3.52 4.31 -13.72
N GLU A 119 4.11 5.50 -13.49
CA GLU A 119 5.06 6.10 -14.43
C GLU A 119 6.29 5.22 -14.62
N ARG A 120 6.74 5.16 -15.89
CA ARG A 120 7.95 4.42 -16.27
C ARG A 120 9.11 5.39 -16.35
N TYR A 121 10.04 5.25 -15.42
CA TYR A 121 11.28 6.01 -15.46
C TYR A 121 12.38 5.21 -16.17
N SER A 122 13.23 5.90 -16.92
CA SER A 122 14.38 5.29 -17.57
C SER A 122 15.31 4.67 -16.53
N GLY A 123 15.63 3.38 -16.69
CA GLY A 123 16.51 2.63 -15.78
C GLY A 123 15.80 1.91 -14.62
N ASP A 124 14.49 2.14 -14.41
CA ASP A 124 13.74 1.45 -13.35
C ASP A 124 13.26 0.05 -13.75
N ALA A 125 13.21 -0.25 -15.04
CA ALA A 125 12.76 -1.53 -15.53
C ALA A 125 13.78 -2.65 -15.27
N TRP A 126 13.27 -3.81 -14.90
CA TRP A 126 14.01 -5.07 -14.85
C TRP A 126 13.66 -5.87 -16.11
N HIS A 127 14.60 -5.99 -17.06
CA HIS A 127 14.35 -6.65 -18.35
C HIS A 127 13.04 -6.18 -19.03
N ASP A 128 12.84 -4.86 -19.11
CA ASP A 128 11.65 -4.20 -19.66
C ASP A 128 10.34 -4.40 -18.86
N LEU A 129 10.41 -5.03 -17.70
CA LEU A 129 9.29 -5.16 -16.76
C LEU A 129 9.41 -4.16 -15.61
N GLN A 130 8.32 -3.50 -15.26
CA GLN A 130 8.23 -2.79 -13.98
C GLN A 130 8.13 -3.81 -12.83
N VAL A 131 8.77 -3.51 -11.71
CA VAL A 131 8.77 -4.40 -10.55
C VAL A 131 7.85 -3.84 -9.47
N PHE A 132 6.83 -4.60 -9.15
CA PHE A 132 5.90 -4.30 -8.07
C PHE A 132 5.98 -5.32 -6.95
N ALA A 133 5.42 -4.97 -5.80
CA ALA A 133 5.30 -5.87 -4.69
C ALA A 133 3.97 -5.70 -3.97
N VAL A 134 3.47 -6.79 -3.42
CA VAL A 134 2.29 -6.81 -2.55
C VAL A 134 2.71 -7.29 -1.16
N ASP A 135 2.39 -6.51 -0.15
CA ASP A 135 2.58 -6.89 1.26
C ASP A 135 1.46 -6.34 2.12
N GLY A 136 1.29 -6.94 3.29
CA GLY A 136 0.29 -6.59 4.28
C GLY A 136 0.87 -5.98 5.54
N ALA A 137 0.10 -5.10 6.18
CA ALA A 137 0.40 -4.55 7.49
C ALA A 137 -0.86 -4.53 8.37
N LEU A 138 -0.65 -4.56 9.68
CA LEU A 138 -1.70 -4.35 10.67
C LEU A 138 -1.48 -3.01 11.35
N LEU A 139 -2.50 -2.17 11.33
CA LEU A 139 -2.51 -0.85 11.95
C LEU A 139 -3.34 -0.89 13.22
N ARG A 140 -2.81 -0.36 14.32
CA ARG A 140 -3.54 -0.25 15.58
C ARG A 140 -4.49 0.94 15.53
N THR A 141 -5.73 0.73 15.93
CA THR A 141 -6.70 1.81 16.12
C THR A 141 -6.89 2.10 17.60
N GLN A 142 -7.54 3.22 17.93
CA GLN A 142 -7.90 3.54 19.33
C GLN A 142 -8.80 2.45 19.91
N ASP A 143 -8.63 2.16 21.19
CA ASP A 143 -9.49 1.21 21.90
C ASP A 143 -10.80 1.88 22.32
N THR A 144 -11.80 1.82 21.43
CA THR A 144 -13.16 2.23 21.68
C THR A 144 -14.13 1.11 21.34
N PRO A 145 -15.31 1.04 21.97
CA PRO A 145 -16.31 0.02 21.66
C PRO A 145 -16.67 -0.03 20.16
N GLU A 146 -16.90 1.14 19.55
CA GLU A 146 -17.22 1.26 18.12
C GLU A 146 -16.12 0.70 17.21
N LEU A 147 -14.85 1.05 17.46
CA LEU A 147 -13.73 0.57 16.64
C LEU A 147 -13.43 -0.90 16.90
N ARG A 148 -13.67 -1.38 18.11
CA ARG A 148 -13.50 -2.79 18.46
C ARG A 148 -14.56 -3.67 17.78
N GLU A 149 -15.79 -3.21 17.72
CA GLU A 149 -16.88 -3.87 16.99
C GLU A 149 -16.58 -3.93 15.49
N HIS A 150 -16.18 -2.81 14.89
CA HIS A 150 -15.95 -2.70 13.45
C HIS A 150 -14.67 -3.42 12.98
N PHE A 151 -13.51 -3.11 13.59
CA PHE A 151 -12.23 -3.63 13.13
C PHE A 151 -11.91 -5.01 13.69
N GLY A 152 -12.34 -5.29 14.90
CA GLY A 152 -12.00 -6.52 15.60
C GLY A 152 -10.53 -6.56 16.03
N SER A 153 -10.14 -7.67 16.60
CA SER A 153 -8.77 -7.91 17.06
C SER A 153 -8.39 -9.39 16.91
N GLY A 154 -7.10 -9.68 16.83
CA GLY A 154 -6.62 -11.05 16.88
C GLY A 154 -6.79 -11.64 18.29
N ASN A 155 -7.02 -12.95 18.37
CA ASN A 155 -6.91 -13.66 19.62
C ASN A 155 -5.43 -13.98 19.87
N THR A 156 -4.99 -13.78 21.09
CA THR A 156 -3.69 -14.29 21.54
C THR A 156 -3.80 -15.79 21.85
N PRO A 157 -2.69 -16.56 21.88
CA PRO A 157 -2.72 -17.98 22.26
C PRO A 157 -3.38 -18.29 23.62
N THR A 158 -3.57 -17.27 24.44
CA THR A 158 -4.20 -17.35 25.78
C THR A 158 -5.65 -16.90 25.78
N ASP A 159 -6.35 -16.89 24.63
CA ASP A 159 -7.72 -16.40 24.48
C ASP A 159 -7.95 -14.93 24.91
N ARG A 160 -6.90 -14.21 25.19
CA ARG A 160 -6.98 -12.77 25.47
C ARG A 160 -7.07 -11.99 24.17
N GLN A 161 -8.00 -11.06 24.11
CA GLN A 161 -8.05 -10.11 22.99
C GLN A 161 -6.78 -9.25 22.98
N THR A 162 -6.28 -8.90 21.80
CA THR A 162 -5.23 -7.89 21.69
C THR A 162 -5.70 -6.59 22.33
N PRO A 163 -4.78 -5.81 22.95
CA PRO A 163 -5.16 -4.58 23.66
C PRO A 163 -5.80 -3.52 22.77
N PHE A 164 -5.63 -3.64 21.44
CA PHE A 164 -6.17 -2.68 20.48
C PHE A 164 -6.91 -3.37 19.34
N PRO A 165 -7.99 -2.77 18.82
CA PRO A 165 -8.56 -3.16 17.54
C PRO A 165 -7.56 -2.90 16.40
N MET A 166 -7.64 -3.72 15.35
CA MET A 166 -6.65 -3.74 14.28
C MET A 166 -7.32 -3.57 12.92
N MET A 167 -6.83 -2.60 12.15
CA MET A 167 -7.13 -2.48 10.72
C MET A 167 -6.07 -3.22 9.90
N ARG A 168 -6.49 -3.92 8.88
CA ARG A 168 -5.60 -4.56 7.90
C ARG A 168 -5.41 -3.63 6.71
N LEU A 169 -4.17 -3.43 6.33
CA LEU A 169 -3.75 -2.76 5.11
C LEU A 169 -3.05 -3.81 4.23
N VAL A 170 -3.39 -3.88 2.95
CA VAL A 170 -2.58 -4.55 1.92
C VAL A 170 -2.31 -3.52 0.84
N ALA A 171 -1.07 -3.40 0.41
CA ALA A 171 -0.67 -2.39 -0.56
C ALA A 171 0.10 -2.99 -1.74
N LEU A 172 -0.11 -2.40 -2.91
CA LEU A 172 0.66 -2.61 -4.14
C LEU A 172 1.67 -1.46 -4.27
N MET A 173 2.94 -1.77 -4.26
CA MET A 173 4.03 -0.80 -4.26
C MET A 173 4.98 -1.02 -5.44
N ASN A 174 5.42 0.06 -6.08
CA ASN A 174 6.56 0.02 -7.00
C ASN A 174 7.85 -0.17 -6.20
N VAL A 175 8.63 -1.21 -6.53
CA VAL A 175 9.82 -1.61 -5.75
C VAL A 175 10.95 -0.59 -5.87
N ARG A 176 11.06 0.10 -6.99
CA ARG A 176 12.14 1.06 -7.25
C ARG A 176 11.90 2.42 -6.62
N SER A 177 10.70 2.97 -6.84
CA SER A 177 10.35 4.30 -6.32
C SER A 177 9.78 4.27 -4.90
N HIS A 178 9.43 3.08 -4.38
CA HIS A 178 8.69 2.89 -3.13
C HIS A 178 7.33 3.61 -3.08
N LEU A 179 6.79 4.00 -4.24
CA LEU A 179 5.47 4.59 -4.33
C LEU A 179 4.39 3.51 -4.23
N ILE A 180 3.37 3.78 -3.45
CA ILE A 180 2.19 2.93 -3.38
C ILE A 180 1.27 3.30 -4.54
N LEU A 181 0.98 2.32 -5.42
CA LEU A 181 0.03 2.49 -6.51
C LEU A 181 -1.39 2.44 -6.01
N ASP A 182 -1.67 1.42 -5.18
CA ASP A 182 -2.99 1.16 -4.63
C ASP A 182 -2.87 0.48 -3.26
N ALA A 183 -3.93 0.60 -2.47
CA ALA A 183 -4.03 -0.05 -1.18
C ALA A 183 -5.46 -0.50 -0.91
N GLN A 184 -5.61 -1.56 -0.12
CA GLN A 184 -6.89 -2.04 0.37
C GLN A 184 -6.90 -2.05 1.89
N LEU A 185 -7.93 -1.47 2.46
CA LEU A 185 -8.13 -1.38 3.89
C LEU A 185 -9.32 -2.25 4.31
N SER A 186 -9.19 -2.95 5.41
CA SER A 186 -10.30 -3.76 5.91
C SER A 186 -10.21 -4.01 7.42
N PRO A 187 -11.31 -4.47 8.04
CA PRO A 187 -11.25 -5.04 9.36
C PRO A 187 -10.29 -6.23 9.44
N TYR A 188 -9.73 -6.47 10.63
CA TYR A 188 -8.74 -7.52 10.89
C TYR A 188 -9.13 -8.90 10.35
N ARG A 189 -10.40 -9.28 10.44
CA ARG A 189 -10.89 -10.62 10.08
C ARG A 189 -10.82 -10.94 8.59
N ARG A 190 -10.75 -9.95 7.71
CA ARG A 190 -10.64 -10.16 6.28
C ARG A 190 -9.21 -10.58 5.91
N SER A 191 -9.05 -11.63 5.11
CA SER A 191 -7.73 -12.16 4.76
C SER A 191 -6.98 -11.25 3.79
N GLU A 192 -5.65 -11.17 3.92
CA GLU A 192 -4.76 -10.44 3.00
C GLU A 192 -4.90 -10.89 1.55
N MET A 193 -5.07 -12.19 1.34
CA MET A 193 -5.21 -12.78 0.02
C MET A 193 -6.46 -12.26 -0.71
N ARG A 194 -7.58 -12.05 0.02
CA ARG A 194 -8.79 -11.47 -0.55
C ARG A 194 -8.61 -10.01 -0.95
N LEU A 195 -7.82 -9.28 -0.19
CA LEU A 195 -7.50 -7.89 -0.50
C LEU A 195 -6.55 -7.81 -1.69
N ALA A 196 -5.62 -8.75 -1.82
CA ALA A 196 -4.73 -8.81 -2.97
C ALA A 196 -5.47 -9.09 -4.29
N ASP A 197 -6.56 -9.88 -4.28
CA ASP A 197 -7.40 -10.10 -5.45
C ASP A 197 -7.97 -8.77 -6.02
N GLU A 198 -8.17 -7.76 -5.19
CA GLU A 198 -8.72 -6.45 -5.58
C GLU A 198 -7.72 -5.58 -6.34
N PHE A 199 -6.41 -5.91 -6.31
CA PHE A 199 -5.38 -5.17 -7.06
C PHE A 199 -5.20 -5.62 -8.51
N LEU A 200 -5.77 -6.76 -8.91
CA LEU A 200 -5.45 -7.37 -10.19
C LEU A 200 -5.65 -6.43 -11.39
N GLN A 201 -6.65 -5.54 -11.31
CA GLN A 201 -6.93 -4.55 -12.35
C GLN A 201 -5.94 -3.37 -12.35
N GLN A 202 -5.37 -3.06 -11.20
CA GLN A 202 -4.46 -1.92 -11.00
C GLN A 202 -3.00 -2.27 -11.28
N ILE A 203 -2.66 -3.57 -11.34
CA ILE A 203 -1.30 -3.99 -11.69
C ILE A 203 -1.03 -3.61 -13.16
N PRO A 204 0.00 -2.80 -13.44
CA PRO A 204 0.31 -2.40 -14.82
C PRO A 204 0.72 -3.57 -15.72
N ASP A 205 0.47 -3.43 -17.00
CA ASP A 205 1.02 -4.34 -18.03
C ASP A 205 2.55 -4.25 -18.10
N HIS A 206 3.19 -5.27 -18.65
CA HIS A 206 4.65 -5.38 -18.71
C HIS A 206 5.29 -5.23 -17.32
N SER A 207 4.86 -6.07 -16.40
CA SER A 207 5.30 -6.02 -15.00
C SER A 207 5.55 -7.40 -14.39
N VAL A 208 6.31 -7.42 -13.30
CA VAL A 208 6.43 -8.56 -12.41
C VAL A 208 6.10 -8.15 -10.99
N THR A 209 5.18 -8.88 -10.37
CA THR A 209 4.75 -8.63 -8.99
C THR A 209 5.37 -9.64 -8.03
N LEU A 210 6.07 -9.14 -7.03
CA LEU A 210 6.68 -9.93 -5.98
C LEU A 210 5.70 -10.12 -4.82
N PHE A 211 5.51 -11.36 -4.40
CA PHE A 211 4.62 -11.71 -3.30
C PHE A 211 5.40 -12.40 -2.17
N ASP A 212 4.95 -12.23 -0.92
CA ASP A 212 5.34 -13.13 0.14
C ASP A 212 4.63 -14.49 -0.01
N LYS A 213 5.19 -15.53 0.60
CA LYS A 213 4.61 -16.89 0.55
C LYS A 213 3.19 -16.98 1.14
N GLY A 214 2.78 -16.00 1.93
CA GLY A 214 1.41 -15.86 2.46
C GLY A 214 0.36 -15.72 1.35
N PHE A 215 0.73 -15.08 0.25
CA PHE A 215 -0.14 -14.86 -0.91
C PHE A 215 -0.16 -16.02 -1.91
N TRP A 216 0.48 -17.15 -1.64
CA TRP A 216 0.47 -18.30 -2.53
C TRP A 216 -0.94 -18.84 -2.76
N SER A 217 -1.48 -18.61 -3.95
CA SER A 217 -2.79 -19.07 -4.37
C SER A 217 -2.80 -19.26 -5.89
N ALA A 218 -3.22 -20.44 -6.37
CA ALA A 218 -3.39 -20.67 -7.80
C ALA A 218 -4.40 -19.70 -8.42
N ASP A 219 -5.47 -19.37 -7.69
CA ASP A 219 -6.49 -18.42 -8.12
C ASP A 219 -5.89 -17.03 -8.36
N LEU A 220 -5.20 -16.46 -7.37
CA LEU A 220 -4.55 -15.16 -7.47
C LEU A 220 -3.51 -15.14 -8.61
N MET A 221 -2.63 -16.15 -8.67
CA MET A 221 -1.52 -16.17 -9.64
C MET A 221 -1.99 -16.37 -11.09
N LEU A 222 -2.97 -17.26 -11.32
CA LEU A 222 -3.55 -17.46 -12.64
C LEU A 222 -4.38 -16.27 -13.10
N SER A 223 -5.15 -15.67 -12.19
CA SER A 223 -5.93 -14.47 -12.47
C SER A 223 -5.02 -13.29 -12.82
N LEU A 224 -3.90 -13.10 -12.12
CA LEU A 224 -2.93 -12.06 -12.43
C LEU A 224 -2.34 -12.22 -13.82
N SER A 225 -1.92 -13.44 -14.18
CA SER A 225 -1.36 -13.73 -15.50
C SER A 225 -2.41 -13.69 -16.62
N GLY A 226 -3.68 -13.93 -16.29
CA GLY A 226 -4.80 -13.92 -17.24
C GLY A 226 -5.40 -12.54 -17.51
N VAL A 227 -5.10 -11.54 -16.69
CA VAL A 227 -5.60 -10.17 -16.81
C VAL A 227 -4.48 -9.26 -17.34
N GLY A 228 -4.73 -8.58 -18.47
CA GLY A 228 -3.75 -7.68 -19.09
C GLY A 228 -2.67 -8.40 -19.90
N THR A 229 -1.58 -7.69 -20.20
CA THR A 229 -0.53 -8.13 -21.11
C THR A 229 0.83 -8.20 -20.40
N ASN A 230 1.51 -9.34 -20.55
CA ASN A 230 2.86 -9.56 -20.03
C ASN A 230 2.99 -9.24 -18.53
N ARG A 231 2.04 -9.76 -17.73
CA ARG A 231 2.03 -9.64 -16.26
C ARG A 231 2.54 -10.94 -15.65
N HIS A 232 3.60 -10.81 -14.89
CA HIS A 232 4.25 -11.92 -14.23
C HIS A 232 4.19 -11.80 -12.72
N TRP A 233 4.44 -12.91 -12.05
CA TRP A 233 4.55 -12.97 -10.60
C TRP A 233 5.75 -13.80 -10.16
N LEU A 234 6.21 -13.56 -8.95
CA LEU A 234 7.32 -14.25 -8.31
C LEU A 234 7.06 -14.35 -6.80
N THR A 235 7.14 -15.55 -6.24
CA THR A 235 6.87 -15.82 -4.81
C THR A 235 7.71 -16.97 -4.28
N PRO A 236 8.06 -17.02 -2.98
CA PRO A 236 8.73 -18.19 -2.40
C PRO A 236 7.85 -19.44 -2.46
N ALA A 237 8.48 -20.55 -2.72
CA ALA A 237 7.82 -21.85 -2.60
C ALA A 237 7.36 -22.11 -1.15
N ARG A 238 6.15 -22.64 -0.98
CA ARG A 238 5.72 -23.17 0.32
C ARG A 238 6.42 -24.51 0.60
N LYS A 239 6.64 -24.81 1.85
CA LYS A 239 7.06 -26.15 2.27
C LYS A 239 6.00 -27.18 1.88
N ASN A 240 6.45 -28.38 1.49
CA ASN A 240 5.58 -29.51 1.18
C ASN A 240 4.64 -29.31 -0.03
N LEU A 241 5.04 -28.50 -1.03
CA LEU A 241 4.34 -28.46 -2.30
C LEU A 241 4.50 -29.80 -3.03
N VAL A 242 3.40 -30.39 -3.45
CA VAL A 242 3.39 -31.59 -4.28
C VAL A 242 3.38 -31.14 -5.75
N SER A 243 4.42 -31.48 -6.49
CA SER A 243 4.56 -31.13 -7.89
C SER A 243 5.15 -32.27 -8.68
N GLU A 244 4.83 -32.35 -9.97
CA GLU A 244 5.40 -33.26 -10.96
C GLU A 244 6.29 -32.45 -11.90
N GLU A 245 7.54 -32.92 -12.12
CA GLU A 245 8.45 -32.27 -13.06
C GLU A 245 7.99 -32.58 -14.50
N ILE A 246 7.82 -31.51 -15.31
CA ILE A 246 7.44 -31.61 -16.72
C ILE A 246 8.67 -31.39 -17.62
N ILE A 247 9.45 -30.33 -17.34
CA ILE A 247 10.62 -29.96 -18.13
C ILE A 247 11.71 -29.54 -17.15
N ARG A 248 12.92 -30.00 -17.40
CA ARG A 248 14.14 -29.55 -16.71
C ARG A 248 14.92 -28.60 -17.59
N TYR A 249 15.01 -27.34 -17.20
CA TYR A 249 15.81 -26.34 -17.90
C TYR A 249 17.27 -26.32 -17.44
N GLY A 250 17.52 -26.77 -16.20
CA GLY A 250 18.85 -26.82 -15.61
C GLY A 250 18.86 -27.46 -14.22
N LYS A 251 20.02 -27.48 -13.57
CA LYS A 251 20.19 -28.12 -12.25
C LYS A 251 19.21 -27.56 -11.20
N HIS A 252 18.89 -26.27 -11.29
CA HIS A 252 18.09 -25.53 -10.32
C HIS A 252 16.91 -24.81 -10.97
N ASP A 253 16.44 -25.29 -12.11
CA ASP A 253 15.40 -24.64 -12.90
C ASP A 253 14.57 -25.68 -13.64
N ARG A 254 13.28 -25.73 -13.34
CA ARG A 254 12.35 -26.70 -13.90
C ARG A 254 10.93 -26.16 -14.02
N LEU A 255 10.19 -26.65 -14.98
CA LEU A 255 8.74 -26.50 -15.07
C LEU A 255 8.08 -27.64 -14.30
N VAL A 256 7.17 -27.30 -13.43
CA VAL A 256 6.43 -28.29 -12.64
C VAL A 256 4.93 -28.14 -12.83
N ARG A 257 4.22 -29.27 -12.81
CA ARG A 257 2.76 -29.32 -12.80
C ARG A 257 2.26 -29.54 -11.39
N MET A 258 1.25 -28.79 -11.01
CA MET A 258 0.65 -28.83 -9.68
C MET A 258 -0.87 -28.90 -9.78
N LYS A 259 -1.51 -29.56 -8.80
CA LYS A 259 -2.97 -29.57 -8.68
C LYS A 259 -3.47 -28.24 -8.14
N VAL A 260 -4.52 -27.71 -8.75
CA VAL A 260 -5.29 -26.61 -8.16
C VAL A 260 -6.21 -27.19 -7.07
N SER A 261 -6.19 -26.59 -5.89
CA SER A 261 -6.96 -27.14 -4.76
C SER A 261 -8.47 -27.17 -5.07
N PRO A 262 -9.20 -28.20 -4.62
CA PRO A 262 -10.67 -28.26 -4.80
C PRO A 262 -11.36 -27.01 -4.22
N GLN A 263 -10.82 -26.47 -3.13
CA GLN A 263 -11.36 -25.28 -2.47
C GLN A 263 -11.19 -24.02 -3.33
N ALA A 264 -10.08 -23.87 -4.05
CA ALA A 264 -9.88 -22.77 -5.00
C ALA A 264 -10.87 -22.89 -6.16
N ARG A 265 -11.02 -24.09 -6.75
CA ARG A 265 -11.98 -24.34 -7.84
C ARG A 265 -13.45 -24.22 -7.43
N LYS A 266 -13.77 -24.50 -6.16
CA LYS A 266 -15.12 -24.23 -5.65
C LYS A 266 -15.42 -22.72 -5.59
N ARG A 267 -14.43 -21.90 -5.31
CA ARG A 267 -14.56 -20.42 -5.28
C ARG A 267 -14.56 -19.82 -6.69
N ASN A 268 -13.70 -20.33 -7.55
CA ASN A 268 -13.55 -19.91 -8.94
C ASN A 268 -13.60 -21.15 -9.85
N PRO A 269 -14.79 -21.50 -10.37
CA PRO A 269 -14.97 -22.68 -11.22
C PRO A 269 -14.23 -22.61 -12.57
N SER A 270 -13.80 -21.43 -13.01
CA SER A 270 -13.02 -21.26 -14.26
C SER A 270 -11.58 -21.76 -14.15
N LEU A 271 -11.10 -22.05 -12.94
CA LEU A 271 -9.73 -22.52 -12.72
C LEU A 271 -9.54 -23.94 -13.27
N PRO A 272 -8.40 -24.23 -13.91
CA PRO A 272 -8.06 -25.57 -14.39
C PRO A 272 -7.85 -26.52 -13.20
N THR A 273 -7.88 -27.84 -13.49
CA THR A 273 -7.57 -28.88 -12.49
C THR A 273 -6.10 -28.89 -12.10
N HIS A 274 -5.23 -28.53 -13.04
CA HIS A 274 -3.77 -28.45 -12.88
C HIS A 274 -3.27 -27.15 -13.52
N TRP A 275 -2.13 -26.69 -13.05
CA TRP A 275 -1.42 -25.55 -13.63
C TRP A 275 0.07 -25.79 -13.63
N GLU A 276 0.78 -25.13 -14.54
CA GLU A 276 2.22 -25.25 -14.72
C GLU A 276 2.92 -24.02 -14.20
N VAL A 277 4.00 -24.23 -13.47
CA VAL A 277 4.73 -23.18 -12.77
C VAL A 277 6.22 -23.43 -12.90
N ARG A 278 6.99 -22.42 -13.21
CA ARG A 278 8.45 -22.52 -13.17
C ARG A 278 8.94 -22.44 -11.73
N GLU A 279 9.73 -23.42 -11.34
CA GLU A 279 10.39 -23.51 -10.04
C GLU A 279 11.89 -23.22 -10.24
N VAL A 280 12.38 -22.20 -9.53
CA VAL A 280 13.78 -21.78 -9.57
C VAL A 280 14.37 -21.90 -8.18
N SER A 281 15.47 -22.64 -8.04
CA SER A 281 16.22 -22.79 -6.79
C SER A 281 17.59 -22.10 -6.89
N TYR A 282 18.04 -21.51 -5.81
CA TYR A 282 19.34 -20.84 -5.73
C TYR A 282 19.89 -20.92 -4.31
N ASP A 283 21.22 -20.86 -4.20
CA ASP A 283 21.88 -20.89 -2.89
C ASP A 283 22.12 -19.48 -2.35
N ILE A 284 21.83 -19.30 -1.07
CA ILE A 284 22.25 -18.14 -0.29
C ILE A 284 22.94 -18.63 0.98
N GLN A 285 24.22 -18.39 1.07
CA GLN A 285 25.01 -18.72 2.27
C GLN A 285 24.85 -20.21 2.69
N GLY A 286 24.91 -21.12 1.72
CA GLY A 286 24.75 -22.55 1.95
C GLY A 286 23.32 -23.02 2.20
N LYS A 287 22.31 -22.14 2.04
CA LYS A 287 20.90 -22.49 2.17
C LYS A 287 20.19 -22.42 0.82
N LEU A 288 19.69 -23.56 0.36
CA LEU A 288 18.89 -23.61 -0.84
C LEU A 288 17.54 -22.91 -0.63
N LYS A 289 17.28 -21.90 -1.45
CA LYS A 289 16.00 -21.18 -1.51
C LYS A 289 15.30 -21.53 -2.82
N THR A 290 14.00 -21.64 -2.77
CA THR A 290 13.17 -21.96 -3.95
C THR A 290 12.08 -20.91 -4.10
N VAL A 291 11.92 -20.43 -5.32
CA VAL A 291 10.85 -19.52 -5.74
C VAL A 291 10.06 -20.13 -6.88
N MET A 292 8.81 -19.71 -6.97
CA MET A 292 7.85 -20.10 -8.01
C MET A 292 7.50 -18.85 -8.82
N THR A 293 7.39 -18.99 -10.15
CA THR A 293 7.16 -17.84 -11.02
C THR A 293 6.46 -18.22 -12.33
N SER A 294 5.81 -17.23 -12.96
CA SER A 294 5.32 -17.32 -14.35
C SER A 294 6.34 -16.81 -15.38
N LEU A 295 7.50 -16.29 -14.98
CA LEU A 295 8.54 -15.79 -15.88
C LEU A 295 9.10 -16.93 -16.77
N PRO A 296 9.00 -16.85 -18.11
CA PRO A 296 9.44 -17.92 -19.00
C PRO A 296 10.98 -18.11 -18.98
N ALA A 297 11.41 -19.36 -18.99
CA ALA A 297 12.84 -19.72 -18.95
C ALA A 297 13.60 -19.31 -20.21
N SER A 298 12.88 -19.20 -21.35
CA SER A 298 13.47 -18.73 -22.62
C SER A 298 13.93 -17.28 -22.59
N THR A 299 13.32 -16.46 -21.74
CA THR A 299 13.57 -15.00 -21.68
C THR A 299 14.37 -14.61 -20.43
N TYR A 300 14.08 -15.24 -19.29
CA TYR A 300 14.65 -14.86 -18.00
C TYR A 300 15.49 -16.00 -17.41
N SER A 301 16.79 -15.78 -17.31
CA SER A 301 17.69 -16.80 -16.76
C SER A 301 17.43 -17.09 -15.28
N THR A 302 17.79 -18.28 -14.80
CA THR A 302 17.76 -18.69 -13.40
C THR A 302 18.39 -17.65 -12.47
N MET A 303 19.57 -17.13 -12.87
CA MET A 303 20.31 -16.12 -12.12
C MET A 303 19.57 -14.78 -12.05
N ALA A 304 18.95 -14.36 -13.15
CA ALA A 304 18.16 -13.12 -13.19
C ALA A 304 16.95 -13.20 -12.24
N VAL A 305 16.21 -14.31 -12.26
CA VAL A 305 15.08 -14.55 -11.38
C VAL A 305 15.50 -14.58 -9.89
N ALA A 306 16.62 -15.26 -9.59
CA ALA A 306 17.16 -15.32 -8.23
C ALA A 306 17.55 -13.92 -7.71
N LYS A 307 18.26 -13.13 -8.53
CA LYS A 307 18.64 -11.75 -8.18
C LYS A 307 17.43 -10.85 -8.01
N LEU A 308 16.40 -11.00 -8.84
CA LEU A 308 15.17 -10.23 -8.70
C LEU A 308 14.51 -10.50 -7.35
N TYR A 309 14.41 -11.77 -6.95
CA TYR A 309 13.78 -12.08 -5.66
C TYR A 309 14.61 -11.61 -4.45
N GLN A 310 15.94 -11.51 -4.59
CA GLN A 310 16.78 -10.92 -3.55
C GLN A 310 16.46 -9.44 -3.32
N GLN A 311 15.99 -8.71 -4.34
CA GLN A 311 15.51 -7.32 -4.20
C GLN A 311 14.22 -7.20 -3.35
N ARG A 312 13.59 -8.32 -2.98
CA ARG A 312 12.48 -8.32 -2.01
C ARG A 312 12.86 -7.65 -0.67
N TRP A 313 14.13 -7.59 -0.33
CA TRP A 313 14.60 -6.84 0.83
C TRP A 313 14.29 -5.34 0.76
N GLU A 314 14.34 -4.76 -0.43
CA GLU A 314 13.92 -3.36 -0.68
C GLU A 314 12.44 -3.15 -0.35
N ILE A 315 11.63 -4.20 -0.63
CA ILE A 315 10.20 -4.20 -0.30
C ILE A 315 10.00 -4.16 1.23
N GLU A 316 10.73 -5.01 1.95
CA GLU A 316 10.66 -5.02 3.41
C GLU A 316 11.10 -3.66 3.98
N GLN A 317 12.05 -2.99 3.36
CA GLN A 317 12.45 -1.63 3.75
C GLN A 317 11.35 -0.61 3.43
N GLY A 318 10.81 -0.60 2.21
CA GLY A 318 9.70 0.27 1.85
C GLY A 318 8.49 0.10 2.77
N PHE A 319 8.10 -1.15 3.04
CA PHE A 319 7.03 -1.45 4.01
C PHE A 319 7.45 -1.26 5.47
N ARG A 320 8.73 -1.44 5.82
CA ARG A 320 9.24 -1.12 7.15
C ARG A 320 9.09 0.36 7.44
N ASP A 321 9.31 1.20 6.48
CA ASP A 321 9.11 2.63 6.65
C ASP A 321 7.62 2.97 6.81
N ILE A 322 6.70 2.29 6.10
CA ILE A 322 5.27 2.36 6.38
C ILE A 322 5.00 1.80 7.78
N LYS A 323 5.56 0.64 8.08
CA LYS A 323 5.45 -0.01 9.39
C LYS A 323 6.18 0.79 10.47
N SER A 324 7.33 1.40 10.21
CA SER A 324 8.14 2.11 11.22
C SER A 324 7.75 3.55 11.41
N SER A 325 7.34 4.27 10.38
CA SER A 325 6.61 5.52 10.60
C SER A 325 5.28 5.27 11.33
N MET A 326 4.74 4.05 11.22
CA MET A 326 3.57 3.59 11.96
C MET A 326 3.87 2.72 13.19
N GLN A 327 5.09 2.21 13.40
CA GLN A 327 5.46 1.25 14.47
C GLN A 327 6.65 1.68 15.34
N GLN A 328 7.46 2.68 14.98
CA GLN A 328 8.62 3.08 15.85
C GLN A 328 8.20 3.52 17.25
N ASN A 329 6.90 3.72 17.47
CA ASN A 329 6.28 3.90 18.78
C ASN A 329 4.91 3.25 18.84
N ALA A 330 4.71 1.98 18.48
CA ALA A 330 3.40 1.32 18.62
C ALA A 330 2.22 2.29 18.31
N MET A 331 2.36 3.09 17.23
CA MET A 331 1.46 4.24 17.01
C MET A 331 0.08 3.76 16.67
N THR A 332 -0.78 3.92 17.63
CA THR A 332 -2.21 3.81 17.46
C THR A 332 -2.69 4.99 16.62
N LEU A 333 -3.47 4.74 15.57
CA LEU A 333 -4.12 5.80 14.79
C LEU A 333 -4.86 6.76 15.73
N ARG A 334 -4.79 8.04 15.46
CA ARG A 334 -5.30 9.10 16.39
C ARG A 334 -6.83 9.20 16.40
N SER A 335 -7.47 8.79 15.31
CA SER A 335 -8.89 8.92 15.11
C SER A 335 -9.68 7.90 15.93
N LYS A 336 -10.85 8.34 16.49
CA LYS A 336 -11.73 7.55 17.36
C LYS A 336 -13.06 7.18 16.69
N LYS A 337 -13.23 7.48 15.41
CA LYS A 337 -14.41 7.17 14.61
C LYS A 337 -14.01 6.43 13.35
N ILE A 338 -14.84 5.48 12.93
CA ILE A 338 -14.55 4.58 11.80
C ILE A 338 -14.14 5.39 10.56
N ASP A 339 -14.99 6.30 10.09
CA ASP A 339 -14.73 7.09 8.88
C ASP A 339 -13.45 7.93 8.99
N LEU A 340 -13.18 8.47 10.19
CA LEU A 340 -11.96 9.27 10.42
C LEU A 340 -10.70 8.41 10.50
N VAL A 341 -10.82 7.14 10.89
CA VAL A 341 -9.72 6.17 10.84
C VAL A 341 -9.36 5.85 9.38
N TYR A 342 -10.34 5.54 8.54
CA TYR A 342 -10.10 5.34 7.11
C TYR A 342 -9.50 6.60 6.47
N GLN A 343 -10.07 7.77 6.74
CA GLN A 343 -9.58 9.06 6.25
C GLN A 343 -8.11 9.31 6.65
N GLU A 344 -7.74 8.99 7.89
CA GLU A 344 -6.37 9.16 8.40
C GLU A 344 -5.38 8.26 7.65
N VAL A 345 -5.74 7.00 7.38
CA VAL A 345 -4.87 6.05 6.67
C VAL A 345 -4.74 6.42 5.21
N TRP A 346 -5.82 6.80 4.53
CA TRP A 346 -5.76 7.25 3.13
C TRP A 346 -4.93 8.54 2.96
N GLY A 347 -4.90 9.41 3.97
CA GLY A 347 -4.05 10.60 3.96
C GLY A 347 -2.56 10.31 4.15
N ASP A 348 -2.20 9.14 4.71
CA ASP A 348 -0.81 8.78 5.06
C ASP A 348 -0.05 8.21 3.85
N LYS A 349 0.19 9.06 2.86
CA LYS A 349 0.94 8.71 1.66
C LYS A 349 2.43 9.01 1.85
N LYS A 350 3.28 8.00 1.61
CA LYS A 350 4.73 8.19 1.54
C LYS A 350 5.13 9.06 0.36
N ARG A 351 6.10 9.93 0.60
CA ARG A 351 6.80 10.68 -0.45
C ARG A 351 7.74 9.78 -1.24
N PRO A 352 7.94 10.05 -2.53
CA PRO A 352 9.15 9.62 -3.19
C PRO A 352 10.36 10.26 -2.49
N ARG A 353 11.41 9.48 -2.34
CA ARG A 353 12.73 9.98 -1.94
C ARG A 353 13.40 10.70 -3.10
#